data_02cb51423de947161f5375294ab98d1a
#
_entry.id   02cb51423de947161f5375294ab98d1a
#
_cell.length_a   1.000
_cell.length_b   1.000
_cell.length_c   1.000
_cell.angle_alpha   90.00
_cell.angle_beta   90.00
_cell.angle_gamma   90.00
#
_symmetry.space_group_name_H-M   'P 1'
#
loop_
_entity.id
_entity.type
_entity.pdbx_description
1 polymer ?
#
loop_
_entity_poly.entity_id
_entity_poly.type
_entity_poly.pdbx_seq_one_letter_code
_entity_poly.pdbx_strand_id
1 'polypeptide(L)'
;QERVIFAGFVADDDLPAIYSGSLCMALPSLYEGFGLPVLEAMACGVPVITSNLSSLPEVAGNAGVLVTPTHLEEITNALERVTTDSALRESMVAKGLLQAQKFSWEASAQQLKRVYDQLLHE
;
A
#
# COMPACT_ATOMS: atom_id res chain seq x y z
N GLN A 1 14.16 23.71 -12.66
CA GLN A 1 14.17 22.26 -12.75
C GLN A 1 12.88 21.76 -12.13
N GLU A 2 12.00 21.18 -12.93
CA GLU A 2 10.74 20.60 -12.42
C GLU A 2 11.07 19.40 -11.51
N ARG A 3 10.64 19.48 -10.25
CA ARG A 3 10.83 18.40 -9.27
C ARG A 3 9.62 17.48 -9.18
N VAL A 4 8.52 17.85 -9.85
CA VAL A 4 7.27 17.09 -9.90
C VAL A 4 6.95 16.76 -11.34
N ILE A 5 6.70 15.49 -11.61
CA ILE A 5 6.36 14.99 -12.93
C ILE A 5 4.95 14.41 -12.86
N PHE A 6 4.06 14.95 -13.69
CA PHE A 6 2.73 14.40 -13.92
C PHE A 6 2.79 13.38 -15.05
N ALA A 7 2.93 12.10 -14.71
CA ALA A 7 3.11 11.04 -15.70
C ALA A 7 1.84 10.74 -16.52
N GLY A 8 0.67 11.18 -16.03
CA GLY A 8 -0.60 10.83 -16.67
C GLY A 8 -0.93 9.34 -16.53
N PHE A 9 -1.58 8.78 -17.55
CA PHE A 9 -1.89 7.35 -17.57
C PHE A 9 -0.61 6.52 -17.75
N VAL A 10 -0.47 5.50 -16.92
CA VAL A 10 0.62 4.52 -16.99
C VAL A 10 0.00 3.16 -17.28
N ALA A 11 0.53 2.44 -18.26
CA ALA A 11 0.07 1.09 -18.57
C ALA A 11 0.38 0.11 -17.44
N ASP A 12 -0.49 -0.87 -17.22
CA ASP A 12 -0.34 -1.84 -16.13
C ASP A 12 0.98 -2.60 -16.18
N ASP A 13 1.47 -2.90 -17.38
CA ASP A 13 2.75 -3.60 -17.60
C ASP A 13 3.97 -2.77 -17.15
N ASP A 14 3.85 -1.45 -17.11
CA ASP A 14 4.94 -0.54 -16.71
C ASP A 14 4.93 -0.22 -15.19
N LEU A 15 3.79 -0.43 -14.51
CA LEU A 15 3.64 -0.12 -13.09
C LEU A 15 4.66 -0.82 -12.19
N PRO A 16 4.97 -2.13 -12.36
CA PRO A 16 5.95 -2.80 -11.52
C PRO A 16 7.34 -2.16 -11.59
N ALA A 17 7.76 -1.69 -12.76
CA ALA A 17 9.04 -1.02 -12.94
C ALA A 17 9.08 0.34 -12.24
N ILE A 18 7.98 1.11 -12.32
CA ILE A 18 7.85 2.40 -11.62
C ILE A 18 7.88 2.20 -10.12
N TYR A 19 7.11 1.25 -9.59
CA TYR A 19 7.15 0.93 -8.17
C TYR A 19 8.56 0.53 -7.74
N SER A 20 9.16 -0.46 -8.39
CA SER A 20 10.49 -0.98 -8.01
C SER A 20 11.61 0.06 -8.10
N GLY A 21 11.46 1.06 -8.94
CA GLY A 21 12.41 2.18 -9.07
C GLY A 21 12.20 3.30 -8.04
N SER A 22 11.17 3.22 -7.21
CA SER A 22 10.80 4.26 -6.25
C SER A 22 11.41 4.02 -4.87
N LEU A 23 11.75 5.10 -4.14
CA LEU A 23 12.16 5.03 -2.74
C LEU A 23 10.97 4.70 -1.82
N CYS A 24 9.81 5.21 -2.14
CA CYS A 24 8.55 4.92 -1.46
C CYS A 24 7.37 5.25 -2.37
N MET A 25 6.21 4.73 -2.02
CA MET A 25 4.91 5.09 -2.60
C MET A 25 4.05 5.77 -1.52
N ALA A 26 3.38 6.84 -1.87
CA ALA A 26 2.49 7.56 -0.97
C ALA A 26 1.06 7.61 -1.52
N LEU A 27 0.10 7.14 -0.72
CA LEU A 27 -1.33 7.18 -1.02
C LEU A 27 -2.13 7.66 0.21
N PRO A 28 -2.10 8.96 0.53
CA PRO A 28 -2.82 9.53 1.66
C PRO A 28 -4.28 9.82 1.32
N SER A 29 -5.03 8.81 0.89
CA SER A 29 -6.43 8.96 0.49
C SER A 29 -7.35 9.17 1.68
N LEU A 30 -8.42 9.95 1.48
CA LEU A 30 -9.50 10.08 2.45
C LEU A 30 -10.35 8.82 2.53
N TYR A 31 -10.54 8.15 1.41
CA TYR A 31 -11.31 6.92 1.31
C TYR A 31 -10.81 6.05 0.15
N GLU A 32 -10.72 4.75 0.40
CA GLU A 32 -10.47 3.72 -0.59
C GLU A 32 -11.34 2.50 -0.32
N GLY A 33 -11.86 1.88 -1.36
CA GLY A 33 -12.61 0.63 -1.24
C GLY A 33 -11.74 -0.53 -0.77
N PHE A 34 -10.49 -0.59 -1.25
CA PHE A 34 -9.48 -1.58 -0.85
C PHE A 34 -8.09 -0.96 -0.69
N GLY A 35 -7.56 -0.32 -1.71
CA GLY A 35 -6.19 0.23 -1.73
C GLY A 35 -5.22 -0.68 -2.50
N LEU A 36 -5.63 -1.17 -3.67
CA LEU A 36 -4.76 -1.99 -4.54
C LEU A 36 -3.38 -1.39 -4.79
N PRO A 37 -3.21 -0.06 -5.01
CA PRO A 37 -1.89 0.52 -5.18
C PRO A 37 -0.94 0.29 -3.99
N VAL A 38 -1.46 0.28 -2.77
CA VAL A 38 -0.67 -0.04 -1.56
C VAL A 38 -0.18 -1.48 -1.60
N LEU A 39 -1.07 -2.41 -1.94
CA LEU A 39 -0.74 -3.83 -2.08
C LEU A 39 0.26 -4.08 -3.20
N GLU A 40 0.07 -3.44 -4.34
CA GLU A 40 0.97 -3.53 -5.51
C GLU A 40 2.38 -3.03 -5.17
N ALA A 41 2.49 -1.87 -4.51
CA ALA A 41 3.77 -1.33 -4.09
C ALA A 41 4.50 -2.26 -3.11
N MET A 42 3.79 -2.79 -2.11
CA MET A 42 4.36 -3.76 -1.16
C MET A 42 4.82 -5.04 -1.85
N ALA A 43 4.05 -5.54 -2.82
CA ALA A 43 4.42 -6.72 -3.61
C ALA A 43 5.67 -6.49 -4.48
N CYS A 44 5.91 -5.24 -4.89
CA CYS A 44 7.13 -4.81 -5.60
C CYS A 44 8.31 -4.47 -4.67
N GLY A 45 8.17 -4.69 -3.37
CA GLY A 45 9.22 -4.39 -2.40
C GLY A 45 9.43 -2.89 -2.15
N VAL A 46 8.37 -2.09 -2.21
CA VAL A 46 8.43 -0.63 -2.02
C VAL A 46 7.80 -0.23 -0.70
N PRO A 47 8.49 0.59 0.11
CA PRO A 47 7.90 1.17 1.31
C PRO A 47 6.66 2.00 1.00
N VAL A 48 5.61 1.89 1.81
CA VAL A 48 4.35 2.60 1.62
C VAL A 48 4.06 3.57 2.75
N ILE A 49 3.60 4.76 2.37
CA ILE A 49 3.02 5.76 3.26
C ILE A 49 1.55 5.88 2.86
N THR A 50 0.63 5.61 3.76
CA THR A 50 -0.79 5.62 3.42
C THR A 50 -1.64 6.17 4.55
N SER A 51 -2.93 6.32 4.29
CA SER A 51 -3.88 6.88 5.25
C SER A 51 -4.19 5.90 6.39
N ASN A 52 -4.50 6.47 7.55
CA ASN A 52 -5.04 5.74 8.71
C ASN A 52 -6.57 5.54 8.64
N LEU A 53 -7.19 5.82 7.48
CA LEU A 53 -8.64 5.75 7.26
C LEU A 53 -9.04 4.61 6.32
N SER A 54 -10.33 4.30 6.33
CA SER A 54 -10.96 3.28 5.48
C SER A 54 -10.29 1.90 5.55
N SER A 55 -10.08 1.24 4.41
CA SER A 55 -9.44 -0.08 4.30
C SER A 55 -7.91 -0.04 4.35
N LEU A 56 -7.28 1.13 4.26
CA LEU A 56 -5.83 1.27 4.11
C LEU A 56 -5.02 0.73 5.29
N PRO A 57 -5.42 0.92 6.57
CA PRO A 57 -4.73 0.30 7.70
C PRO A 57 -4.74 -1.23 7.66
N GLU A 58 -5.83 -1.84 7.20
CA GLU A 58 -5.95 -3.30 7.06
C GLU A 58 -5.00 -3.82 5.97
N VAL A 59 -4.97 -3.15 4.82
CA VAL A 59 -4.11 -3.53 3.70
C VAL A 59 -2.64 -3.36 4.03
N ALA A 60 -2.26 -2.23 4.60
CA ALA A 60 -0.86 -1.95 4.95
C ALA A 60 -0.35 -2.78 6.14
N GLY A 61 -1.23 -3.16 7.07
CA GLY A 61 -0.85 -3.86 8.28
C GLY A 61 0.22 -3.07 9.06
N ASN A 62 1.24 -3.78 9.54
CA ASN A 62 2.38 -3.16 10.22
C ASN A 62 3.54 -2.76 9.29
N ALA A 63 3.35 -2.88 7.98
CA ALA A 63 4.38 -2.63 6.98
C ALA A 63 4.44 -1.16 6.53
N GLY A 64 3.32 -0.44 6.59
CA GLY A 64 3.21 0.94 6.14
C GLY A 64 3.40 1.97 7.26
N VAL A 65 3.77 3.18 6.88
CA VAL A 65 3.64 4.37 7.74
C VAL A 65 2.25 4.95 7.51
N LEU A 66 1.45 5.00 8.57
CA LEU A 66 0.08 5.55 8.51
C LEU A 66 0.10 7.01 8.90
N VAL A 67 -0.62 7.82 8.13
CA VAL A 67 -0.74 9.27 8.34
C VAL A 67 -2.21 9.69 8.32
N THR A 68 -2.53 10.78 8.99
CA THR A 68 -3.81 11.44 8.85
C THR A 68 -3.83 12.23 7.54
N PRO A 69 -4.67 11.89 6.55
CA PRO A 69 -4.54 12.43 5.19
C PRO A 69 -4.80 13.93 5.07
N THR A 70 -5.40 14.54 6.08
CA THR A 70 -5.64 15.99 6.15
C THR A 70 -4.54 16.76 6.90
N HIS A 71 -3.55 16.06 7.47
CA HIS A 71 -2.46 16.67 8.23
C HIS A 71 -1.18 16.72 7.40
N LEU A 72 -0.93 17.87 6.77
CA LEU A 72 0.23 18.07 5.90
C LEU A 72 1.56 17.78 6.61
N GLU A 73 1.68 18.15 7.89
CA GLU A 73 2.90 17.94 8.67
C GLU A 73 3.19 16.44 8.89
N GLU A 74 2.18 15.63 9.18
CA GLU A 74 2.36 14.17 9.31
C GLU A 74 2.84 13.56 7.99
N ILE A 75 2.26 13.96 6.86
CA ILE A 75 2.65 13.49 5.53
C ILE A 75 4.08 13.88 5.21
N THR A 76 4.45 15.14 5.48
CA THR A 76 5.80 15.66 5.24
C THR A 76 6.83 14.91 6.07
N ASN A 77 6.58 14.75 7.37
CA ASN A 77 7.47 14.03 8.28
C ASN A 77 7.61 12.55 7.90
N ALA A 78 6.53 11.91 7.46
CA ALA A 78 6.57 10.52 6.99
C ALA A 78 7.43 10.38 5.72
N LEU A 79 7.25 11.27 4.76
CA LEU A 79 8.04 11.32 3.53
C LEU A 79 9.53 11.54 3.83
N GLU A 80 9.86 12.54 4.65
CA GLU A 80 11.24 12.81 5.04
C GLU A 80 11.88 11.59 5.73
N ARG A 81 11.19 11.02 6.70
CA ARG A 81 11.69 9.87 7.46
C ARG A 81 11.92 8.65 6.58
N VAL A 82 10.96 8.31 5.72
CA VAL A 82 11.08 7.13 4.84
C VAL A 82 12.14 7.35 3.75
N THR A 83 12.29 8.55 3.22
CA THR A 83 13.28 8.81 2.17
C THR A 83 14.72 8.94 2.68
N THR A 84 14.91 9.32 3.94
CA THR A 84 16.26 9.53 4.52
C THR A 84 16.77 8.34 5.34
N ASP A 85 15.90 7.50 5.89
CA ASP A 85 16.26 6.36 6.74
C ASP A 85 16.24 5.03 5.95
N SER A 86 17.41 4.57 5.52
CA SER A 86 17.55 3.33 4.77
C SER A 86 17.20 2.08 5.60
N ALA A 87 17.55 2.07 6.89
CA ALA A 87 17.24 0.94 7.77
C ALA A 87 15.74 0.80 7.97
N LEU A 88 15.02 1.92 8.08
CA LEU A 88 13.55 1.92 8.11
C LEU A 88 12.99 1.34 6.82
N ARG A 89 13.48 1.78 5.65
CA ARG A 89 13.01 1.25 4.36
C ARG A 89 13.23 -0.26 4.24
N GLU A 90 14.40 -0.77 4.63
CA GLU A 90 14.69 -2.21 4.61
C GLU A 90 13.70 -3.00 5.48
N SER A 91 13.40 -2.52 6.67
CA SER A 91 12.40 -3.11 7.55
C SER A 91 10.99 -3.06 6.93
N MET A 92 10.61 -1.94 6.32
CA MET A 92 9.32 -1.77 5.66
C MET A 92 9.19 -2.70 4.45
N VAL A 93 10.23 -2.87 3.65
CA VAL A 93 10.26 -3.80 2.51
C VAL A 93 10.03 -5.24 2.98
N ALA A 94 10.78 -5.70 3.98
CA ALA A 94 10.63 -7.05 4.51
C ALA A 94 9.21 -7.32 5.03
N LYS A 95 8.66 -6.40 5.80
CA LYS A 95 7.28 -6.49 6.30
C LYS A 95 6.24 -6.39 5.19
N GLY A 96 6.47 -5.52 4.21
CA GLY A 96 5.56 -5.30 3.08
C GLY A 96 5.42 -6.53 2.19
N LEU A 97 6.50 -7.21 1.88
CA LEU A 97 6.48 -8.46 1.12
C LEU A 97 5.69 -9.55 1.83
N LEU A 98 5.87 -9.69 3.15
CA LEU A 98 5.09 -10.64 3.95
C LEU A 98 3.62 -10.24 4.04
N GLN A 99 3.32 -8.97 4.20
CA GLN A 99 1.95 -8.46 4.24
C GLN A 99 1.22 -8.70 2.92
N ALA A 100 1.88 -8.42 1.79
CA ALA A 100 1.30 -8.62 0.46
C ALA A 100 0.92 -10.09 0.19
N GLN A 101 1.67 -11.05 0.71
CA GLN A 101 1.38 -12.48 0.56
C GLN A 101 0.08 -12.93 1.25
N LYS A 102 -0.45 -12.15 2.19
CA LYS A 102 -1.72 -12.46 2.87
C LYS A 102 -2.94 -12.23 1.99
N PHE A 103 -2.78 -11.50 0.87
CA PHE A 103 -3.86 -11.13 -0.04
C PHE A 103 -3.71 -11.89 -1.36
N SER A 104 -4.74 -12.65 -1.72
CA SER A 104 -4.84 -13.30 -3.02
C SER A 104 -6.30 -13.41 -3.44
N TRP A 105 -6.55 -13.48 -4.73
CA TRP A 105 -7.89 -13.70 -5.26
C TRP A 105 -8.45 -15.06 -4.82
N GLU A 106 -7.59 -16.07 -4.69
CA GLU A 106 -7.95 -17.40 -4.18
C GLU A 106 -8.42 -17.34 -2.73
N ALA A 107 -7.67 -16.66 -1.85
CA ALA A 107 -8.06 -16.49 -0.45
C ALA A 107 -9.40 -15.73 -0.34
N SER A 108 -9.59 -14.68 -1.13
CA SER A 108 -10.86 -13.93 -1.18
C SER A 108 -12.02 -14.79 -1.64
N ALA A 109 -11.83 -15.57 -2.70
CA ALA A 109 -12.85 -16.47 -3.21
C ALA A 109 -13.21 -17.57 -2.20
N GLN A 110 -12.23 -18.13 -1.50
CA GLN A 110 -12.46 -19.13 -0.45
C GLN A 110 -13.22 -18.54 0.75
N GLN A 111 -12.90 -17.30 1.16
CA GLN A 111 -13.63 -16.63 2.23
C GLN A 111 -15.09 -16.39 1.84
N LEU A 112 -15.32 -15.90 0.63
CA LEU A 112 -16.67 -15.68 0.11
C LEU A 112 -17.47 -16.99 0.04
N LYS A 113 -16.82 -18.06 -0.46
CA LYS A 113 -17.44 -19.39 -0.50
C LYS A 113 -17.86 -19.88 0.89
N ARG A 114 -17.01 -19.69 1.90
CA ARG A 114 -17.36 -20.08 3.29
C ARG A 114 -18.61 -19.36 3.81
N VAL A 115 -18.74 -18.07 3.48
CA VAL A 115 -19.94 -17.30 3.86
C VAL A 115 -21.19 -17.89 3.21
N TYR A 116 -21.12 -18.20 1.91
CA TYR A 116 -22.24 -18.85 1.22
C TYR A 116 -22.56 -20.22 1.80
N ASP A 117 -21.55 -21.06 2.07
CA ASP A 117 -21.75 -22.38 2.65
C ASP A 117 -22.43 -22.28 4.03
N GLN A 118 -22.06 -21.31 4.85
CA GLN A 118 -22.69 -21.06 6.16
C GLN A 118 -24.17 -20.70 6.02
N LEU A 119 -24.51 -19.79 5.09
CA LEU A 119 -25.88 -19.35 4.87
C LEU A 119 -26.79 -20.45 4.27
N LEU A 120 -26.21 -21.39 3.52
CA LEU A 120 -26.96 -22.50 2.91
C LEU A 120 -27.22 -23.64 3.89
N HIS A 121 -26.55 -23.69 5.03
CA HIS A 121 -26.68 -24.75 6.03
C HIS A 121 -27.37 -24.27 7.32
N GLU A 122 -27.83 -23.01 7.36
CA GLU A 122 -28.78 -22.49 8.35
C GLU A 122 -30.27 -22.72 7.90
#